data_5923ae718e2fa2e6aab8e35c7b145aa6
#
_entry.id   5923ae718e2fa2e6aab8e35c7b145aa6
#
_cell.length_a   1.000
_cell.length_b   1.000
_cell.length_c   1.000
_cell.angle_alpha   90.00
_cell.angle_beta   90.00
_cell.angle_gamma   90.00
#
_symmetry.space_group_name_H-M   'P 1'
#
loop_
_entity.id
_entity.type
_entity.pdbx_description
1 polymer ?
#
loop_
_entity_poly.entity_id
_entity_poly.type
_entity_poly.pdbx_seq_one_letter_code
_entity_poly.pdbx_strand_id
1 'polypeptide(L)'
;TNKIITKSKQNIIMADLDGLSAEKQKEYYTDTEQTVPKFFLKGSHQYDWGLQNRLAHIFNPESGRTIMLAFDHGYFMGPTTGLERVDQTILPLEPYCDCLMLTRGIQRSIIPASTQKAIALRASGGTSMVSTIDEWEGENDGKTVKLTRPGYEPLSNEHLAVDIEEAVRLNASVLAVQVFIGSQHERQSL
;
A
#
# COMPACT_ATOMS: atom_id res chain seq x y z
N THR A 1 56.66 16.34 22.82
CA THR A 1 55.30 15.77 23.03
C THR A 1 54.90 14.95 21.83
N ASN A 2 55.19 13.63 21.92
CA ASN A 2 54.90 12.67 20.80
C ASN A 2 53.41 12.29 20.84
N LYS A 3 52.68 12.65 19.81
CA LYS A 3 51.35 12.10 19.52
C LYS A 3 51.50 10.71 18.88
N ILE A 4 51.15 9.69 19.62
CA ILE A 4 50.97 8.35 19.12
C ILE A 4 49.69 8.30 18.32
N ILE A 5 49.81 8.19 17.00
CA ILE A 5 48.67 7.91 16.11
C ILE A 5 48.42 6.43 16.14
N THR A 6 47.44 5.99 16.88
CA THR A 6 46.94 4.60 16.85
C THR A 6 46.19 4.40 15.52
N LYS A 7 46.81 3.74 14.56
CA LYS A 7 46.17 3.20 13.36
C LYS A 7 45.17 2.11 13.81
N SER A 8 43.89 2.38 13.71
CA SER A 8 42.87 1.33 13.82
C SER A 8 43.03 0.39 12.61
N LYS A 9 43.40 -0.84 12.88
CA LYS A 9 43.34 -1.93 11.88
C LYS A 9 41.89 -2.17 11.57
N GLN A 10 41.41 -1.67 10.44
CA GLN A 10 40.18 -2.17 9.84
C GLN A 10 40.46 -3.60 9.39
N ASN A 11 39.90 -4.57 10.10
CA ASN A 11 39.86 -5.94 9.63
C ASN A 11 38.89 -5.96 8.43
N ILE A 12 39.44 -5.91 7.24
CA ILE A 12 38.71 -6.24 6.02
C ILE A 12 38.50 -7.75 6.10
N ILE A 13 37.25 -8.16 6.41
CA ILE A 13 36.84 -9.56 6.26
C ILE A 13 36.72 -9.80 4.76
N MET A 14 37.81 -10.27 4.15
CA MET A 14 37.73 -10.82 2.81
C MET A 14 37.11 -12.20 2.92
N ALA A 15 36.08 -12.45 2.08
CA ALA A 15 35.55 -13.80 1.94
C ALA A 15 36.70 -14.71 1.47
N ASP A 16 37.13 -15.57 2.36
CA ASP A 16 38.20 -16.53 2.07
C ASP A 16 37.62 -17.63 1.17
N LEU A 17 38.01 -17.62 -0.08
CA LEU A 17 37.58 -18.62 -1.06
C LEU A 17 38.33 -19.92 -0.95
N ASP A 18 39.54 -19.91 -0.35
CA ASP A 18 40.37 -21.08 -0.27
C ASP A 18 41.03 -21.24 1.10
N GLY A 19 40.51 -22.18 1.83
CA GLY A 19 41.19 -22.92 2.87
C GLY A 19 42.04 -22.14 3.84
N LEU A 20 41.52 -21.93 5.00
CA LEU A 20 42.31 -21.60 6.17
C LEU A 20 43.47 -22.60 6.28
N SER A 21 44.66 -22.10 6.68
CA SER A 21 45.80 -22.96 7.02
C SER A 21 45.37 -24.10 7.94
N ALA A 22 46.04 -25.25 7.86
CA ALA A 22 45.71 -26.48 8.61
C ALA A 22 45.52 -26.29 10.13
N GLU A 23 45.91 -25.14 10.67
CA GLU A 23 45.77 -24.78 12.08
C GLU A 23 44.43 -24.09 12.45
N LYS A 24 43.66 -23.65 11.46
CA LYS A 24 42.34 -23.05 11.69
C LYS A 24 41.30 -23.78 10.85
N GLN A 25 40.66 -24.77 11.42
CA GLN A 25 39.48 -25.37 10.80
C GLN A 25 38.36 -24.35 10.75
N LYS A 26 37.71 -24.28 9.58
CA LYS A 26 36.52 -23.47 9.39
C LYS A 26 35.39 -24.07 10.21
N GLU A 27 34.87 -23.29 11.14
CA GLU A 27 33.72 -23.68 11.93
C GLU A 27 32.45 -23.40 11.14
N TYR A 28 31.63 -24.41 10.89
CA TYR A 28 30.41 -24.30 10.09
C TYR A 28 29.14 -24.13 10.95
N TYR A 29 29.30 -24.20 12.27
CA TYR A 29 28.20 -24.08 13.24
C TYR A 29 26.98 -24.97 12.92
N THR A 30 27.24 -26.18 12.43
CA THR A 30 26.20 -27.12 12.02
C THR A 30 25.38 -27.68 13.19
N ASP A 31 25.93 -27.59 14.39
CA ASP A 31 25.33 -27.95 15.66
C ASP A 31 24.52 -26.81 16.31
N THR A 32 24.61 -25.60 15.74
CA THR A 32 23.90 -24.45 16.22
C THR A 32 22.61 -24.26 15.43
N GLU A 33 21.47 -24.27 16.12
CA GLU A 33 20.17 -24.06 15.48
C GLU A 33 20.08 -22.65 14.87
N GLN A 34 19.67 -22.56 13.61
CA GLN A 34 19.43 -21.28 12.96
C GLN A 34 18.24 -20.58 13.62
N THR A 35 18.48 -19.44 14.26
CA THR A 35 17.45 -18.58 14.81
C THR A 35 17.13 -17.47 13.83
N VAL A 36 16.05 -17.63 13.08
CA VAL A 36 15.49 -16.55 12.24
C VAL A 36 14.29 -15.98 12.96
N PRO A 37 14.20 -14.65 13.16
CA PRO A 37 12.99 -14.03 13.68
C PRO A 37 11.80 -14.44 12.82
N LYS A 38 10.79 -15.01 13.45
CA LYS A 38 9.63 -15.52 12.73
C LYS A 38 8.55 -14.44 12.71
N PHE A 39 8.11 -14.07 11.51
CA PHE A 39 6.90 -13.31 11.31
C PHE A 39 5.74 -14.28 11.10
N PHE A 40 4.73 -14.20 11.97
CA PHE A 40 3.55 -15.06 11.88
C PHE A 40 2.28 -14.26 11.68
N LEU A 41 1.89 -14.10 10.44
CA LEU A 41 0.49 -13.92 10.10
C LEU A 41 -0.08 -15.31 9.78
N LYS A 42 -1.28 -15.62 10.26
CA LYS A 42 -1.91 -16.94 10.06
C LYS A 42 -1.89 -17.34 8.58
N GLY A 43 -1.27 -18.46 8.25
CA GLY A 43 -1.14 -18.97 6.90
C GLY A 43 0.02 -18.38 6.08
N SER A 44 0.74 -17.38 6.57
CA SER A 44 1.81 -16.72 5.81
C SER A 44 3.02 -17.63 5.51
N HIS A 45 3.23 -18.67 6.31
CA HIS A 45 4.30 -19.63 6.10
C HIS A 45 4.17 -20.43 4.79
N GLN A 46 3.00 -20.41 4.15
CA GLN A 46 2.75 -21.07 2.85
C GLN A 46 3.15 -20.18 1.66
N TYR A 47 3.47 -18.93 1.90
CA TYR A 47 3.79 -17.97 0.84
C TYR A 47 5.30 -17.88 0.62
N ASP A 48 5.68 -17.51 -0.60
CA ASP A 48 7.05 -17.17 -0.93
C ASP A 48 7.56 -15.99 -0.11
N TRP A 49 8.87 -15.94 0.08
CA TRP A 49 9.54 -14.93 0.90
C TRP A 49 9.12 -13.50 0.52
N GLY A 50 9.00 -13.19 -0.76
CA GLY A 50 8.63 -11.84 -1.21
C GLY A 50 7.22 -11.42 -0.76
N LEU A 51 6.26 -12.34 -0.71
CA LEU A 51 4.93 -12.05 -0.18
C LEU A 51 4.96 -11.92 1.34
N GLN A 52 5.70 -12.79 2.03
CA GLN A 52 5.89 -12.67 3.48
C GLN A 52 6.52 -11.33 3.86
N ASN A 53 7.53 -10.89 3.10
CA ASN A 53 8.19 -9.60 3.31
C ASN A 53 7.21 -8.43 3.14
N ARG A 54 6.41 -8.42 2.07
CA ARG A 54 5.37 -7.38 1.89
C ARG A 54 4.34 -7.38 3.00
N LEU A 55 3.90 -8.55 3.45
CA LEU A 55 2.98 -8.66 4.58
C LEU A 55 3.60 -8.14 5.88
N ALA A 56 4.88 -8.40 6.11
CA ALA A 56 5.61 -7.90 7.27
C ALA A 56 5.80 -6.37 7.27
N HIS A 57 5.73 -5.72 6.10
CA HIS A 57 5.71 -4.27 5.99
C HIS A 57 4.31 -3.68 6.25
N ILE A 58 3.25 -4.44 5.97
CA ILE A 58 1.87 -4.01 6.21
C ILE A 58 1.49 -4.27 7.68
N PHE A 59 1.80 -5.46 8.18
CA PHE A 59 1.47 -5.87 9.53
C PHE A 59 2.71 -5.84 10.41
N ASN A 60 2.61 -5.18 11.55
CA ASN A 60 3.71 -5.16 12.51
C ASN A 60 4.08 -6.59 12.92
N PRO A 61 5.34 -7.02 12.74
CA PRO A 61 5.75 -8.40 12.99
C PRO A 61 5.58 -8.89 14.43
N GLU A 62 5.62 -7.97 15.39
CA GLU A 62 5.49 -8.32 16.83
C GLU A 62 4.03 -8.46 17.25
N SER A 63 3.17 -7.53 16.80
CA SER A 63 1.76 -7.50 17.20
C SER A 63 0.81 -8.23 16.24
N GLY A 64 1.22 -8.44 14.98
CA GLY A 64 0.37 -8.94 13.90
C GLY A 64 -0.74 -7.96 13.49
N ARG A 65 -0.67 -6.70 13.92
CA ARG A 65 -1.67 -5.67 13.66
C ARG A 65 -1.16 -4.64 12.66
N THR A 66 -2.07 -3.88 12.08
CA THR A 66 -1.76 -2.76 11.19
C THR A 66 -2.69 -1.58 11.46
N ILE A 67 -2.15 -0.39 11.30
CA ILE A 67 -2.92 0.85 11.19
C ILE A 67 -2.73 1.33 9.76
N MET A 68 -3.80 1.23 8.96
CA MET A 68 -3.81 1.68 7.58
C MET A 68 -4.49 3.03 7.48
N LEU A 69 -3.76 4.04 7.00
CA LEU A 69 -4.29 5.38 6.76
C LEU A 69 -4.80 5.46 5.33
N ALA A 70 -6.13 5.58 5.17
CA ALA A 70 -6.79 5.60 3.88
C ALA A 70 -7.14 7.03 3.44
N PHE A 71 -6.69 7.44 2.26
CA PHE A 71 -6.95 8.74 1.63
C PHE A 71 -7.02 8.63 0.10
N ASP A 72 -7.62 7.55 -0.37
CA ASP A 72 -7.79 7.21 -1.79
C ASP A 72 -9.08 7.80 -2.40
N HIS A 73 -9.86 8.58 -1.65
CA HIS A 73 -11.17 9.09 -2.02
C HIS A 73 -11.19 9.90 -3.32
N GLY A 74 -10.08 10.54 -3.69
CA GLY A 74 -9.95 11.29 -4.92
C GLY A 74 -10.23 10.49 -6.20
N TYR A 75 -10.17 9.16 -6.14
CA TYR A 75 -10.45 8.28 -7.27
C TYR A 75 -11.94 8.15 -7.60
N PHE A 76 -12.80 8.37 -6.63
CA PHE A 76 -14.23 8.09 -6.79
C PHE A 76 -15.17 9.13 -6.18
N MET A 77 -14.66 10.05 -5.37
CA MET A 77 -15.47 11.12 -4.76
C MET A 77 -14.99 12.53 -5.12
N GLY A 78 -13.91 12.65 -5.89
CA GLY A 78 -13.28 13.93 -6.15
C GLY A 78 -12.69 14.57 -4.88
N PRO A 79 -12.47 15.90 -4.85
CA PRO A 79 -11.94 16.58 -3.69
C PRO A 79 -13.00 16.55 -2.57
N THR A 80 -12.63 15.89 -1.47
CA THR A 80 -13.43 15.80 -0.26
C THR A 80 -12.82 16.64 0.84
N THR A 81 -13.65 17.12 1.77
CA THR A 81 -13.19 17.93 2.91
C THR A 81 -12.08 17.24 3.68
N GLY A 82 -10.96 17.93 3.85
CA GLY A 82 -9.76 17.41 4.52
C GLY A 82 -8.77 16.71 3.59
N LEU A 83 -9.12 16.48 2.32
CA LEU A 83 -8.23 15.87 1.32
C LEU A 83 -7.84 16.82 0.18
N GLU A 84 -8.17 18.10 0.29
CA GLU A 84 -7.79 19.14 -0.69
C GLU A 84 -6.27 19.39 -0.68
N ARG A 85 -5.67 19.25 0.50
CA ARG A 85 -4.25 19.47 0.72
C ARG A 85 -3.67 18.32 1.55
N VAL A 86 -3.52 17.15 0.91
CA VAL A 86 -3.02 15.91 1.53
C VAL A 86 -1.61 16.11 2.15
N ASP A 87 -0.80 16.96 1.54
CA ASP A 87 0.51 17.35 2.08
C ASP A 87 0.42 18.01 3.46
N GLN A 88 -0.65 18.72 3.75
CA GLN A 88 -0.85 19.43 5.02
C GLN A 88 -1.68 18.63 6.02
N THR A 89 -2.67 17.89 5.55
CA THR A 89 -3.65 17.23 6.42
C THR A 89 -3.27 15.78 6.73
N ILE A 90 -2.70 15.08 5.78
CA ILE A 90 -2.45 13.63 5.89
C ILE A 90 -0.99 13.31 6.15
N LEU A 91 -0.07 13.97 5.44
CA LEU A 91 1.36 13.65 5.58
C LEU A 91 1.88 13.75 7.03
N PRO A 92 1.43 14.70 7.88
CA PRO A 92 1.80 14.74 9.29
C PRO A 92 1.34 13.52 10.11
N LEU A 93 0.38 12.74 9.60
CA LEU A 93 -0.13 11.53 10.25
C LEU A 93 0.68 10.26 9.87
N GLU A 94 1.55 10.35 8.87
CA GLU A 94 2.38 9.22 8.42
C GLU A 94 3.11 8.49 9.57
N PRO A 95 3.70 9.17 10.56
CA PRO A 95 4.40 8.48 11.64
C PRO A 95 3.52 7.54 12.48
N TYR A 96 2.22 7.75 12.47
CA TYR A 96 1.25 7.03 13.31
C TYR A 96 0.57 5.85 12.60
N CYS A 97 0.97 5.53 11.38
CA CYS A 97 0.42 4.40 10.63
C CYS A 97 1.52 3.45 10.15
N ASP A 98 1.13 2.25 9.79
CA ASP A 98 2.00 1.21 9.24
C ASP A 98 1.93 1.19 7.71
N CYS A 99 0.76 1.48 7.16
CA CYS A 99 0.47 1.38 5.73
C CYS A 99 -0.33 2.60 5.26
N LEU A 100 0.00 3.10 4.06
CA LEU A 100 -0.70 4.19 3.40
C LEU A 100 -1.57 3.65 2.28
N MET A 101 -2.88 3.84 2.36
CA MET A 101 -3.82 3.49 1.29
C MET A 101 -4.17 4.75 0.50
N LEU A 102 -3.76 4.77 -0.77
CA LEU A 102 -3.74 6.00 -1.55
C LEU A 102 -3.89 5.74 -3.05
N THR A 103 -4.04 6.82 -3.81
CA THR A 103 -4.06 6.79 -5.27
C THR A 103 -2.65 6.95 -5.85
N ARG A 104 -2.43 6.47 -7.09
CA ARG A 104 -1.16 6.65 -7.81
C ARG A 104 -0.75 8.12 -7.99
N GLY A 105 -1.75 9.02 -8.13
CA GLY A 105 -1.50 10.45 -8.26
C GLY A 105 -0.91 11.03 -6.98
N ILE A 106 -1.51 10.74 -5.85
CA ILE A 106 -1.01 11.18 -4.54
C ILE A 106 0.37 10.61 -4.26
N GLN A 107 0.60 9.33 -4.54
CA GLN A 107 1.90 8.71 -4.33
C GLN A 107 3.01 9.45 -5.08
N ARG A 108 2.79 9.75 -6.36
CA ARG A 108 3.79 10.43 -7.20
C ARG A 108 4.03 11.89 -6.82
N SER A 109 3.01 12.57 -6.32
CA SER A 109 3.08 14.02 -6.11
C SER A 109 3.39 14.44 -4.68
N ILE A 110 3.05 13.61 -3.68
CA ILE A 110 3.05 14.04 -2.28
C ILE A 110 3.90 13.13 -1.39
N ILE A 111 3.87 11.81 -1.63
CA ILE A 111 4.57 10.88 -0.75
C ILE A 111 6.08 10.93 -1.01
N PRO A 112 6.91 11.19 0.02
CA PRO A 112 8.35 11.17 -0.13
C PRO A 112 8.84 9.79 -0.59
N ALA A 113 9.73 9.74 -1.57
CA ALA A 113 10.32 8.48 -2.04
C ALA A 113 11.15 7.77 -0.97
N SER A 114 11.50 8.47 0.10
CA SER A 114 12.22 7.93 1.27
C SER A 114 11.32 7.25 2.31
N THR A 115 9.99 7.27 2.12
CA THR A 115 9.08 6.62 3.06
C THR A 115 9.39 5.13 3.20
N GLN A 116 9.30 4.64 4.43
CA GLN A 116 9.43 3.21 4.76
C GLN A 116 8.06 2.55 4.96
N LYS A 117 6.98 3.29 4.75
CA LYS A 117 5.62 2.77 4.91
C LYS A 117 5.24 1.87 3.76
N ALA A 118 4.49 0.81 4.07
CA ALA A 118 3.87 0.00 3.04
C ALA A 118 2.87 0.83 2.23
N ILE A 119 2.79 0.55 0.93
CA ILE A 119 1.83 1.20 0.04
C ILE A 119 0.72 0.23 -0.34
N ALA A 120 -0.50 0.55 0.08
CA ALA A 120 -1.72 -0.06 -0.42
C ALA A 120 -2.26 0.82 -1.55
N LEU A 121 -1.96 0.45 -2.79
CA LEU A 121 -2.33 1.24 -3.94
C LEU A 121 -3.78 0.95 -4.34
N ARG A 122 -4.64 1.97 -4.37
CA ARG A 122 -5.99 1.83 -4.93
C ARG A 122 -5.89 1.53 -6.42
N ALA A 123 -6.34 0.35 -6.81
CA ALA A 123 -6.24 -0.13 -8.18
C ALA A 123 -7.56 -0.05 -8.95
N SER A 124 -8.69 0.03 -8.27
CA SER A 124 -9.99 0.27 -8.89
C SER A 124 -10.44 1.70 -8.73
N GLY A 125 -11.13 2.21 -9.72
CA GLY A 125 -11.73 3.54 -9.73
C GLY A 125 -12.95 3.58 -10.61
N GLY A 126 -13.87 4.47 -10.32
CA GLY A 126 -15.09 4.66 -11.06
C GLY A 126 -15.48 6.13 -11.16
N THR A 127 -16.54 6.39 -11.89
CA THR A 127 -17.10 7.73 -11.97
C THR A 127 -17.79 8.07 -10.67
N SER A 128 -17.36 9.17 -10.06
CA SER A 128 -17.90 9.62 -8.78
C SER A 128 -18.95 10.69 -8.93
N MET A 129 -19.04 11.33 -10.09
CA MET A 129 -19.92 12.46 -10.31
C MET A 129 -20.78 12.22 -11.52
N VAL A 130 -22.06 12.13 -11.25
CA VAL A 130 -23.17 12.30 -12.20
C VAL A 130 -22.96 11.61 -13.54
N SER A 131 -23.38 10.39 -13.64
CA SER A 131 -23.38 9.69 -14.94
C SER A 131 -24.72 9.74 -15.63
N THR A 132 -25.82 9.89 -14.89
CA THR A 132 -27.17 9.86 -15.44
C THR A 132 -28.00 11.05 -14.97
N ILE A 133 -28.93 11.42 -15.79
CA ILE A 133 -30.01 12.34 -15.43
C ILE A 133 -31.21 11.48 -15.09
N ASP A 134 -31.59 11.44 -13.81
CA ASP A 134 -32.82 10.80 -13.42
C ASP A 134 -33.99 11.73 -13.80
N GLU A 135 -34.88 11.16 -14.57
CA GLU A 135 -36.16 11.78 -14.84
C GLU A 135 -37.19 11.14 -13.91
N TRP A 136 -37.90 11.95 -13.11
CA TRP A 136 -39.07 11.47 -12.38
C TRP A 136 -40.21 12.41 -12.58
N GLU A 137 -41.40 11.85 -12.51
CA GLU A 137 -42.64 12.62 -12.58
C GLU A 137 -43.03 13.10 -11.19
N GLY A 138 -43.11 14.38 -11.03
CA GLY A 138 -43.64 15.04 -9.83
C GLY A 138 -44.93 15.75 -10.14
N GLU A 139 -45.76 15.95 -9.12
CA GLU A 139 -46.98 16.74 -9.25
C GLU A 139 -46.76 18.15 -8.68
N ASN A 140 -47.00 19.16 -9.48
CA ASN A 140 -46.98 20.54 -9.06
C ASN A 140 -48.26 21.23 -9.56
N ASP A 141 -49.07 21.75 -8.63
CA ASP A 141 -50.36 22.39 -8.90
C ASP A 141 -51.32 21.51 -9.75
N GLY A 142 -51.38 20.20 -9.45
CA GLY A 142 -52.25 19.28 -10.18
C GLY A 142 -51.81 18.99 -11.62
N LYS A 143 -50.57 19.35 -11.97
CA LYS A 143 -49.95 19.05 -13.28
C LYS A 143 -48.74 18.15 -13.07
N THR A 144 -48.65 17.10 -13.86
CA THR A 144 -47.46 16.26 -13.93
C THR A 144 -46.30 17.06 -14.52
N VAL A 145 -45.26 17.26 -13.77
CA VAL A 145 -44.03 17.93 -14.20
C VAL A 145 -42.92 16.92 -14.26
N LYS A 146 -42.24 16.83 -15.39
CA LYS A 146 -40.98 16.06 -15.49
C LYS A 146 -39.89 16.86 -14.81
N LEU A 147 -39.33 16.28 -13.78
CA LEU A 147 -38.20 16.84 -13.05
C LEU A 147 -36.94 16.07 -13.46
N THR A 148 -35.93 16.81 -13.81
CA THR A 148 -34.58 16.24 -14.07
C THR A 148 -33.66 16.64 -12.95
N ARG A 149 -33.04 15.67 -12.32
CA ARG A 149 -31.93 15.92 -11.39
C ARG A 149 -30.71 15.12 -11.86
N PRO A 150 -29.52 15.57 -11.50
CA PRO A 150 -28.34 14.72 -11.64
C PRO A 150 -28.63 13.38 -10.99
N GLY A 151 -28.67 12.32 -11.77
CA GLY A 151 -28.85 10.96 -11.27
C GLY A 151 -27.71 10.59 -10.34
N TYR A 152 -28.06 10.06 -9.19
CA TYR A 152 -27.10 9.43 -8.30
C TYR A 152 -26.94 7.98 -8.75
N GLU A 153 -26.00 7.72 -9.65
CA GLU A 153 -25.55 6.34 -9.80
C GLU A 153 -24.75 5.96 -8.56
N PRO A 154 -25.10 4.87 -7.91
CA PRO A 154 -24.27 4.36 -6.83
C PRO A 154 -22.86 4.11 -7.37
N LEU A 155 -21.85 4.33 -6.53
CA LEU A 155 -20.42 4.16 -6.83
C LEU A 155 -20.06 2.69 -7.11
N SER A 156 -20.82 2.03 -7.97
CA SER A 156 -20.73 0.58 -8.19
C SER A 156 -20.13 0.19 -9.54
N ASN A 157 -19.76 1.17 -10.37
CA ASN A 157 -19.20 0.96 -11.70
C ASN A 157 -17.67 1.05 -11.73
N GLU A 158 -17.02 0.58 -10.68
CA GLU A 158 -15.56 0.60 -10.60
C GLU A 158 -14.93 -0.40 -11.57
N HIS A 159 -13.83 0.03 -12.18
CA HIS A 159 -12.98 -0.75 -13.08
C HIS A 159 -11.53 -0.68 -12.62
N LEU A 160 -10.73 -1.62 -13.08
CA LEU A 160 -9.28 -1.55 -12.85
C LEU A 160 -8.69 -0.33 -13.57
N ALA A 161 -8.07 0.54 -12.79
CA ALA A 161 -7.42 1.76 -13.25
C ALA A 161 -5.88 1.68 -13.18
N VAL A 162 -5.36 0.65 -12.53
CA VAL A 162 -3.92 0.39 -12.35
C VAL A 162 -3.65 -1.05 -12.75
N ASP A 163 -2.71 -1.27 -13.64
CA ASP A 163 -2.22 -2.60 -13.97
C ASP A 163 -1.10 -3.05 -13.01
N ILE A 164 -0.74 -4.32 -13.09
CA ILE A 164 0.28 -4.92 -12.21
C ILE A 164 1.65 -4.32 -12.49
N GLU A 165 1.99 -4.01 -13.73
CA GLU A 165 3.28 -3.43 -14.10
C GLU A 165 3.44 -2.03 -13.50
N GLU A 166 2.41 -1.19 -13.57
CA GLU A 166 2.40 0.12 -12.93
C GLU A 166 2.53 -0.02 -11.41
N ALA A 167 1.81 -0.97 -10.81
CA ALA A 167 1.88 -1.23 -9.37
C ALA A 167 3.28 -1.63 -8.91
N VAL A 168 3.97 -2.46 -9.68
CA VAL A 168 5.36 -2.86 -9.42
C VAL A 168 6.29 -1.65 -9.54
N ARG A 169 6.12 -0.82 -10.56
CA ARG A 169 6.91 0.41 -10.74
C ARG A 169 6.71 1.42 -9.60
N LEU A 170 5.53 1.42 -8.99
CA LEU A 170 5.18 2.24 -7.84
C LEU A 170 5.58 1.60 -6.51
N ASN A 171 6.22 0.45 -6.53
CA ASN A 171 6.60 -0.30 -5.33
C ASN A 171 5.41 -0.55 -4.38
N ALA A 172 4.24 -0.83 -4.94
CA ALA A 172 3.05 -1.14 -4.15
C ALA A 172 3.23 -2.48 -3.42
N SER A 173 2.95 -2.49 -2.12
CA SER A 173 2.97 -3.72 -1.31
C SER A 173 1.70 -4.54 -1.52
N VAL A 174 0.58 -3.87 -1.80
CA VAL A 174 -0.73 -4.49 -2.05
C VAL A 174 -1.56 -3.61 -2.98
N LEU A 175 -2.43 -4.22 -3.76
CA LEU A 175 -3.45 -3.56 -4.54
C LEU A 175 -4.79 -3.65 -3.83
N ALA A 176 -5.47 -2.52 -3.68
CA ALA A 176 -6.80 -2.45 -3.13
C ALA A 176 -7.81 -2.28 -4.28
N VAL A 177 -8.71 -3.24 -4.41
CA VAL A 177 -9.82 -3.22 -5.37
C VAL A 177 -11.13 -3.26 -4.62
N GLN A 178 -12.14 -2.60 -5.15
CA GLN A 178 -13.48 -2.60 -4.60
C GLN A 178 -14.44 -3.30 -5.55
N VAL A 179 -15.26 -4.17 -5.00
CA VAL A 179 -16.30 -4.91 -5.73
C VAL A 179 -17.62 -4.66 -5.04
N PHE A 180 -18.65 -4.32 -5.82
CA PHE A 180 -19.99 -4.07 -5.31
C PHE A 180 -20.91 -5.24 -5.66
N ILE A 181 -21.01 -6.19 -4.73
CA ILE A 181 -21.85 -7.38 -4.90
C ILE A 181 -23.32 -6.99 -4.88
N GLY A 182 -24.09 -7.51 -5.86
CA GLY A 182 -25.51 -7.21 -6.01
C GLY A 182 -25.83 -5.94 -6.80
N SER A 183 -24.81 -5.22 -7.29
CA SER A 183 -25.00 -4.07 -8.16
C SER A 183 -25.25 -4.51 -9.61
N GLN A 184 -25.84 -3.62 -10.42
CA GLN A 184 -25.98 -3.85 -11.86
C GLN A 184 -24.63 -3.97 -12.58
N HIS A 185 -23.56 -3.47 -12.00
CA HIS A 185 -22.19 -3.48 -12.52
C HIS A 185 -21.30 -4.58 -11.90
N GLU A 186 -21.88 -5.49 -11.11
CA GLU A 186 -21.11 -6.54 -10.43
C GLU A 186 -20.19 -7.32 -11.36
N ARG A 187 -20.71 -7.74 -12.52
CA ARG A 187 -19.92 -8.51 -13.50
C ARG A 187 -18.76 -7.75 -14.12
N GLN A 188 -18.83 -6.42 -14.12
CA GLN A 188 -17.77 -5.57 -14.67
C GLN A 188 -16.68 -5.31 -13.65
N SER A 189 -17.01 -5.41 -12.36
CA SER A 189 -16.08 -5.20 -11.25
C SER A 189 -15.39 -6.48 -10.78
N LEU A 190 -15.90 -7.65 -11.17
CA LEU A 190 -15.30 -8.97 -10.93
C LEU A 190 -14.33 -9.35 -12.04
#